data_a11ae873be05b7a3770fe52357b91027
#
_entry.id   a11ae873be05b7a3770fe52357b91027
#
_cell.length_a   1.000
_cell.length_b   1.000
_cell.length_c   1.000
_cell.angle_alpha   90.00
_cell.angle_beta   90.00
_cell.angle_gamma   90.00
#
_symmetry.space_group_name_H-M   'P 1'
#
loop_
_entity.id
_entity.type
_entity.pdbx_description
1 polymer ?
#
loop_
_entity_poly.entity_id
_entity_poly.type
_entity_poly.pdbx_seq_one_letter_code
_entity_poly.pdbx_strand_id
1 'polypeptide(L)'
;MKENIKEKAAYFFTCEKDGFTKEQEIEFNSWINENIEHKKAYENVQRIQQLFLSLSKDTKEKISQEVHQGIKREKIFRKTQFLKIAASILLVIVVSFLGIEYLNFGIKHSFTTNKEIKNIVLPDGSTVILDAKTKVDIKYFENKREVNIISGKALFDVAKNPNKPFIVNANMIKVEVLGTNFEVKNEEDKISIDVISGKVKVEENKDNKFEELAILTSGKHMSFDKENNKIILKDIDIKNIASWKDGILFFQDYSLEKSINEFKKYKDINIFIDNNIKEYMISGSFKIDEFDKFLFALSKIYSLKIDRKDNYIYIYKKS
;
A
#
# COMPACT_ATOMS: atom_id res chain seq x y z
N MET A 1 -45.62 3.53 -26.13
CA MET A 1 -44.98 4.45 -27.11
C MET A 1 -46.08 5.01 -27.98
N LYS A 2 -46.32 6.33 -28.00
CA LYS A 2 -47.32 6.89 -28.92
C LYS A 2 -46.78 6.72 -30.35
N GLU A 3 -47.46 5.93 -31.14
CA GLU A 3 -47.15 5.72 -32.54
C GLU A 3 -47.15 7.09 -33.25
N ASN A 4 -46.07 7.36 -33.99
CA ASN A 4 -45.98 8.64 -34.71
C ASN A 4 -46.83 8.56 -35.97
N ILE A 5 -48.09 9.05 -35.90
CA ILE A 5 -49.09 9.04 -36.98
C ILE A 5 -48.51 9.54 -38.30
N LYS A 6 -47.63 10.53 -38.27
CA LYS A 6 -47.02 11.11 -39.49
C LYS A 6 -46.03 10.14 -40.14
N GLU A 7 -45.25 9.40 -39.34
CA GLU A 7 -44.31 8.41 -39.86
C GLU A 7 -45.05 7.24 -40.48
N LYS A 8 -46.11 6.79 -39.83
CA LYS A 8 -46.94 5.68 -40.35
C LYS A 8 -47.67 6.07 -41.60
N ALA A 9 -48.20 7.31 -41.72
CA ALA A 9 -48.77 7.86 -42.94
C ALA A 9 -47.76 7.89 -44.10
N ALA A 10 -46.51 8.35 -43.84
CA ALA A 10 -45.46 8.35 -44.85
C ALA A 10 -45.03 6.95 -45.27
N TYR A 11 -44.99 6.00 -44.32
CA TYR A 11 -44.70 4.58 -44.60
C TYR A 11 -45.75 4.00 -45.56
N PHE A 12 -47.05 4.13 -45.27
CA PHE A 12 -48.11 3.62 -46.12
C PHE A 12 -48.18 4.30 -47.51
N PHE A 13 -47.86 5.58 -47.56
CA PHE A 13 -47.75 6.27 -48.83
C PHE A 13 -46.62 5.71 -49.70
N THR A 14 -45.50 5.33 -49.11
CA THR A 14 -44.41 4.66 -49.84
C THR A 14 -44.83 3.28 -50.32
N CYS A 15 -45.49 2.50 -49.46
CA CYS A 15 -45.99 1.18 -49.81
C CYS A 15 -47.04 1.26 -50.99
N GLU A 16 -47.92 2.25 -50.96
CA GLU A 16 -48.87 2.46 -52.06
C GLU A 16 -48.20 2.69 -53.42
N LYS A 17 -47.11 3.51 -53.39
CA LYS A 17 -46.36 3.83 -54.60
C LYS A 17 -45.57 2.65 -55.15
N ASP A 18 -45.06 1.78 -54.27
CA ASP A 18 -44.32 0.58 -54.67
C ASP A 18 -45.17 -0.63 -54.91
N GLY A 19 -46.51 -0.51 -54.65
CA GLY A 19 -47.52 -1.59 -54.71
C GLY A 19 -47.60 -2.33 -53.35
N PHE A 20 -48.77 -2.24 -52.70
CA PHE A 20 -48.99 -2.93 -51.41
C PHE A 20 -48.87 -4.47 -51.54
N THR A 21 -48.28 -5.11 -50.57
CA THR A 21 -48.51 -6.55 -50.33
C THR A 21 -49.92 -6.76 -49.75
N LYS A 22 -50.43 -7.95 -49.76
CA LYS A 22 -51.76 -8.28 -49.19
C LYS A 22 -51.82 -7.93 -47.70
N GLU A 23 -50.76 -8.19 -46.98
CA GLU A 23 -50.65 -7.89 -45.53
C GLU A 23 -50.62 -6.36 -45.26
N GLN A 24 -49.86 -5.62 -46.06
CA GLN A 24 -49.79 -4.17 -45.99
C GLN A 24 -51.09 -3.48 -46.34
N GLU A 25 -51.82 -4.00 -47.30
CA GLU A 25 -53.12 -3.47 -47.67
C GLU A 25 -54.16 -3.63 -46.54
N ILE A 26 -54.18 -4.81 -45.91
CA ILE A 26 -55.04 -5.06 -44.73
C ILE A 26 -54.67 -4.11 -43.57
N GLU A 27 -53.39 -3.97 -43.27
CA GLU A 27 -52.92 -3.09 -42.20
C GLU A 27 -53.26 -1.63 -42.53
N PHE A 28 -53.06 -1.17 -43.75
CA PHE A 28 -53.40 0.17 -44.19
C PHE A 28 -54.89 0.46 -44.02
N ASN A 29 -55.74 -0.44 -44.51
CA ASN A 29 -57.20 -0.30 -44.43
C ASN A 29 -57.71 -0.28 -43.00
N SER A 30 -57.12 -1.06 -42.13
CA SER A 30 -57.38 -1.01 -40.68
C SER A 30 -56.98 0.31 -40.07
N TRP A 31 -55.73 0.75 -40.30
CA TRP A 31 -55.16 1.94 -39.72
C TRP A 31 -55.86 3.24 -40.20
N ILE A 32 -56.17 3.35 -41.48
CA ILE A 32 -56.81 4.59 -42.05
C ILE A 32 -58.25 4.79 -41.57
N ASN A 33 -58.93 3.69 -41.23
CA ASN A 33 -60.30 3.74 -40.74
C ASN A 33 -60.42 3.81 -39.22
N GLU A 34 -59.32 3.61 -38.49
CA GLU A 34 -59.28 3.63 -37.03
C GLU A 34 -59.53 5.02 -36.44
N ASN A 35 -58.96 6.07 -37.06
CA ASN A 35 -59.06 7.44 -36.56
C ASN A 35 -59.06 8.46 -37.72
N ILE A 36 -59.89 9.48 -37.63
CA ILE A 36 -59.94 10.58 -38.60
C ILE A 36 -58.60 11.33 -38.76
N GLU A 37 -57.80 11.38 -37.70
CA GLU A 37 -56.46 11.97 -37.74
C GLU A 37 -55.48 11.15 -38.61
N HIS A 38 -55.64 9.83 -38.69
CA HIS A 38 -54.84 8.98 -39.56
C HIS A 38 -55.13 9.29 -41.04
N LYS A 39 -56.40 9.45 -41.37
CA LYS A 39 -56.83 9.84 -42.72
C LYS A 39 -56.31 11.21 -43.14
N LYS A 40 -56.42 12.20 -42.23
CA LYS A 40 -55.88 13.54 -42.48
C LYS A 40 -54.35 13.52 -42.63
N ALA A 41 -53.63 12.73 -41.83
CA ALA A 41 -52.19 12.62 -41.95
C ALA A 41 -51.77 12.02 -43.29
N TYR A 42 -52.49 11.02 -43.74
CA TYR A 42 -52.26 10.35 -45.05
C TYR A 42 -52.52 11.32 -46.22
N GLU A 43 -53.66 12.00 -46.22
CA GLU A 43 -54.04 13.02 -47.22
C GLU A 43 -53.00 14.16 -47.27
N ASN A 44 -52.47 14.56 -46.10
CA ASN A 44 -51.40 15.57 -46.05
C ASN A 44 -50.09 15.07 -46.72
N VAL A 45 -49.71 13.80 -46.54
CA VAL A 45 -48.53 13.25 -47.23
C VAL A 45 -48.75 13.23 -48.75
N GLN A 46 -49.93 12.83 -49.22
CA GLN A 46 -50.28 12.88 -50.65
C GLN A 46 -50.20 14.33 -51.20
N ARG A 47 -50.78 15.28 -50.49
CA ARG A 47 -50.75 16.70 -50.90
C ARG A 47 -49.33 17.26 -50.98
N ILE A 48 -48.46 16.94 -49.98
CA ILE A 48 -47.05 17.35 -49.98
C ILE A 48 -46.30 16.75 -51.16
N GLN A 49 -46.58 15.50 -51.52
CA GLN A 49 -45.98 14.86 -52.69
C GLN A 49 -46.40 15.48 -53.99
N GLN A 50 -47.68 15.83 -54.14
CA GLN A 50 -48.21 16.54 -55.34
C GLN A 50 -47.55 17.94 -55.48
N LEU A 51 -47.45 18.66 -54.37
CA LEU A 51 -46.73 19.96 -54.34
C LEU A 51 -45.26 19.79 -54.73
N PHE A 52 -44.58 18.77 -54.18
CA PHE A 52 -43.18 18.50 -54.54
C PHE A 52 -43.04 18.17 -56.03
N LEU A 53 -43.96 17.38 -56.60
CA LEU A 53 -43.94 17.02 -58.02
C LEU A 53 -44.18 18.24 -58.93
N SER A 54 -44.93 19.24 -58.49
CA SER A 54 -45.22 20.48 -59.23
C SER A 54 -44.08 21.51 -59.24
N LEU A 55 -43.04 21.31 -58.34
CA LEU A 55 -41.89 22.19 -58.27
C LEU A 55 -40.99 22.05 -59.51
N SER A 56 -40.34 23.17 -59.87
CA SER A 56 -39.34 23.16 -60.94
C SER A 56 -38.14 22.28 -60.59
N LYS A 57 -37.46 21.77 -61.61
CA LYS A 57 -36.28 20.91 -61.42
C LYS A 57 -35.20 21.57 -60.57
N ASP A 58 -34.97 22.85 -60.81
CA ASP A 58 -33.98 23.67 -60.07
C ASP A 58 -34.34 23.79 -58.58
N THR A 59 -35.65 23.97 -58.26
CA THR A 59 -36.12 24.04 -56.87
C THR A 59 -35.99 22.70 -56.15
N LYS A 60 -36.27 21.56 -56.84
CA LYS A 60 -36.10 20.20 -56.29
C LYS A 60 -34.64 19.91 -55.96
N GLU A 61 -33.70 20.32 -56.82
CA GLU A 61 -32.28 20.12 -56.60
C GLU A 61 -31.78 20.98 -55.41
N LYS A 62 -32.22 22.22 -55.25
CA LYS A 62 -31.89 23.05 -54.09
C LYS A 62 -32.38 22.48 -52.79
N ILE A 63 -33.64 22.01 -52.72
CA ILE A 63 -34.19 21.35 -51.52
C ILE A 63 -33.40 20.09 -51.18
N SER A 64 -33.08 19.28 -52.18
CA SER A 64 -32.29 18.06 -51.98
C SER A 64 -30.90 18.37 -51.42
N GLN A 65 -30.23 19.41 -51.93
CA GLN A 65 -28.89 19.82 -51.42
C GLN A 65 -28.97 20.35 -49.99
N GLU A 66 -29.98 21.16 -49.65
CA GLU A 66 -30.17 21.65 -48.28
C GLU A 66 -30.43 20.55 -47.28
N VAL A 67 -31.27 19.56 -47.64
CA VAL A 67 -31.54 18.38 -46.78
C VAL A 67 -30.28 17.53 -46.57
N HIS A 68 -29.51 17.30 -47.64
CA HIS A 68 -28.25 16.55 -47.54
C HIS A 68 -27.19 17.27 -46.66
N GLN A 69 -27.11 18.60 -46.75
CA GLN A 69 -26.23 19.41 -45.92
C GLN A 69 -26.68 19.42 -44.44
N GLY A 70 -27.99 19.47 -44.19
CA GLY A 70 -28.57 19.39 -42.86
C GLY A 70 -28.23 18.06 -42.15
N ILE A 71 -28.47 16.94 -42.84
CA ILE A 71 -28.15 15.60 -42.31
C ILE A 71 -26.63 15.45 -42.01
N LYS A 72 -25.77 15.99 -42.90
CA LYS A 72 -24.34 15.94 -42.73
C LYS A 72 -23.88 16.74 -41.52
N ARG A 73 -24.46 17.93 -41.30
CA ARG A 73 -24.17 18.80 -40.11
C ARG A 73 -24.61 18.10 -38.80
N GLU A 74 -25.76 17.51 -38.77
CA GLU A 74 -26.28 16.82 -37.57
C GLU A 74 -25.42 15.59 -37.18
N LYS A 75 -24.99 14.81 -38.15
CA LYS A 75 -24.07 13.67 -37.90
C LYS A 75 -22.70 14.14 -37.34
N ILE A 76 -22.15 15.22 -37.87
CA ILE A 76 -20.90 15.79 -37.40
C ILE A 76 -21.08 16.35 -35.97
N PHE A 77 -22.15 17.07 -35.71
CA PHE A 77 -22.44 17.64 -34.39
C PHE A 77 -22.59 16.56 -33.32
N ARG A 78 -23.33 15.49 -33.56
CA ARG A 78 -23.43 14.35 -32.65
C ARG A 78 -22.08 13.70 -32.40
N LYS A 79 -21.27 13.47 -33.43
CA LYS A 79 -19.94 12.88 -33.30
C LYS A 79 -18.99 13.73 -32.45
N THR A 80 -19.03 15.05 -32.61
CA THR A 80 -18.22 15.99 -31.79
C THR A 80 -18.69 16.08 -30.36
N GLN A 81 -19.97 15.97 -30.07
CA GLN A 81 -20.53 15.92 -28.73
C GLN A 81 -20.06 14.63 -27.99
N PHE A 82 -20.13 13.47 -28.63
CA PHE A 82 -19.61 12.22 -28.05
C PHE A 82 -18.12 12.28 -27.77
N LEU A 83 -17.32 12.90 -28.67
CA LEU A 83 -15.89 13.09 -28.45
C LEU A 83 -15.59 14.02 -27.25
N LYS A 84 -16.37 15.08 -27.05
CA LYS A 84 -16.22 15.97 -25.88
C LYS A 84 -16.56 15.26 -24.58
N ILE A 85 -17.63 14.47 -24.55
CA ILE A 85 -18.01 13.67 -23.38
C ILE A 85 -16.94 12.61 -23.08
N ALA A 86 -16.46 11.89 -24.10
CA ALA A 86 -15.40 10.91 -23.94
C ALA A 86 -14.10 11.56 -23.42
N ALA A 87 -13.72 12.74 -23.93
CA ALA A 87 -12.56 13.49 -23.46
C ALA A 87 -12.70 13.95 -22.00
N SER A 88 -13.90 14.41 -21.59
CA SER A 88 -14.14 14.80 -20.20
C SER A 88 -14.08 13.62 -19.23
N ILE A 89 -14.62 12.46 -19.60
CA ILE A 89 -14.53 11.23 -18.80
C ILE A 89 -13.08 10.79 -18.67
N LEU A 90 -12.32 10.81 -19.78
CA LEU A 90 -10.90 10.45 -19.76
C LEU A 90 -10.10 11.40 -18.85
N LEU A 91 -10.38 12.69 -18.91
CA LEU A 91 -9.75 13.68 -18.03
C LEU A 91 -10.04 13.41 -16.55
N VAL A 92 -11.29 13.11 -16.21
CA VAL A 92 -11.67 12.72 -14.83
C VAL A 92 -10.93 11.47 -14.38
N ILE A 93 -10.83 10.45 -15.24
CA ILE A 93 -10.09 9.21 -14.92
C ILE A 93 -8.61 9.52 -14.69
N VAL A 94 -7.98 10.32 -15.56
CA VAL A 94 -6.56 10.70 -15.42
C VAL A 94 -6.33 11.51 -14.14
N VAL A 95 -7.17 12.50 -13.85
CA VAL A 95 -7.07 13.30 -12.63
C VAL A 95 -7.30 12.44 -11.38
N SER A 96 -8.26 11.53 -11.41
CA SER A 96 -8.50 10.59 -10.32
C SER A 96 -7.30 9.64 -10.12
N PHE A 97 -6.74 9.12 -11.19
CA PHE A 97 -5.56 8.25 -11.14
C PHE A 97 -4.34 8.99 -10.57
N LEU A 98 -4.05 10.20 -11.07
CA LEU A 98 -2.98 11.06 -10.55
C LEU A 98 -3.23 11.46 -9.09
N GLY A 99 -4.47 11.71 -8.71
CA GLY A 99 -4.87 11.99 -7.33
C GLY A 99 -4.61 10.81 -6.40
N ILE A 100 -4.94 9.59 -6.81
CA ILE A 100 -4.67 8.36 -6.04
C ILE A 100 -3.15 8.14 -5.90
N GLU A 101 -2.39 8.33 -6.98
CA GLU A 101 -0.92 8.25 -6.94
C GLU A 101 -0.32 9.31 -6.00
N TYR A 102 -0.81 10.55 -6.05
CA TYR A 102 -0.38 11.64 -5.17
C TYR A 102 -0.67 11.36 -3.69
N LEU A 103 -1.85 10.82 -3.36
CA LEU A 103 -2.22 10.42 -1.99
C LEU A 103 -1.37 9.25 -1.48
N ASN A 104 -0.88 8.37 -2.37
CA ASN A 104 0.03 7.28 -2.05
C ASN A 104 1.50 7.70 -2.03
N PHE A 105 1.82 8.93 -2.46
CA PHE A 105 3.18 9.47 -2.45
C PHE A 105 3.53 9.97 -1.05
N GLY A 106 3.92 9.03 -0.16
CA GLY A 106 4.40 9.38 1.18
C GLY A 106 5.78 10.04 1.13
N ILE A 107 6.00 11.01 2.02
CA ILE A 107 7.34 11.58 2.21
C ILE A 107 8.23 10.48 2.81
N LYS A 108 9.31 10.13 2.10
CA LYS A 108 10.26 9.08 2.52
C LYS A 108 11.52 9.71 3.09
N HIS A 109 11.91 9.27 4.29
CA HIS A 109 13.20 9.56 4.90
C HIS A 109 13.93 8.26 5.23
N SER A 110 15.20 8.16 4.84
CA SER A 110 16.05 7.02 5.18
C SER A 110 17.06 7.43 6.25
N PHE A 111 17.20 6.62 7.28
CA PHE A 111 18.14 6.83 8.37
C PHE A 111 19.03 5.61 8.52
N THR A 112 20.32 5.87 8.76
CA THR A 112 21.31 4.84 9.05
C THR A 112 22.14 5.32 10.21
N THR A 113 22.33 4.45 11.19
CA THR A 113 23.27 4.67 12.31
C THR A 113 24.53 3.84 12.09
N ASN A 114 25.66 4.37 12.54
CA ASN A 114 26.92 3.61 12.53
C ASN A 114 27.19 3.03 13.93
N LYS A 115 27.82 3.76 14.83
CA LYS A 115 28.14 3.32 16.19
C LYS A 115 27.34 4.09 17.24
N GLU A 116 26.60 5.08 16.79
CA GLU A 116 25.79 5.97 17.62
C GLU A 116 24.34 5.49 17.76
N ILE A 117 23.73 5.85 18.88
CA ILE A 117 22.28 5.76 19.08
C ILE A 117 21.68 7.08 18.61
N LYS A 118 20.60 7.02 17.83
CA LYS A 118 19.96 8.19 17.23
C LYS A 118 18.50 8.28 17.61
N ASN A 119 18.10 9.43 18.14
CA ASN A 119 16.69 9.74 18.40
C ASN A 119 16.10 10.54 17.24
N ILE A 120 14.91 10.16 16.79
CA ILE A 120 14.15 10.78 15.69
C ILE A 120 12.76 11.09 16.22
N VAL A 121 12.38 12.37 16.17
CA VAL A 121 11.01 12.81 16.46
C VAL A 121 10.25 12.91 15.16
N LEU A 122 9.09 12.25 15.10
CA LEU A 122 8.24 12.22 13.95
C LEU A 122 7.21 13.36 13.97
N PRO A 123 6.63 13.77 12.82
CA PRO A 123 5.69 14.89 12.74
C PRO A 123 4.43 14.74 13.60
N ASP A 124 4.05 13.51 13.96
CA ASP A 124 2.89 13.21 14.81
C ASP A 124 3.20 13.18 16.32
N GLY A 125 4.44 13.53 16.69
CA GLY A 125 4.93 13.46 18.06
C GLY A 125 5.43 12.09 18.51
N SER A 126 5.34 11.05 17.66
CA SER A 126 5.98 9.76 17.94
C SER A 126 7.50 9.90 17.93
N THR A 127 8.18 9.07 18.72
CA THR A 127 9.64 9.00 18.71
C THR A 127 10.13 7.62 18.28
N VAL A 128 11.25 7.61 17.55
CA VAL A 128 11.95 6.40 17.11
C VAL A 128 13.41 6.53 17.55
N ILE A 129 13.85 5.66 18.45
CA ILE A 129 15.25 5.58 18.87
C ILE A 129 15.88 4.41 18.11
N LEU A 130 16.91 4.71 17.34
CA LEU A 130 17.67 3.72 16.56
C LEU A 130 18.93 3.32 17.34
N ASP A 131 19.15 2.02 17.45
CA ASP A 131 20.40 1.45 17.97
C ASP A 131 21.55 1.65 16.97
N ALA A 132 22.79 1.38 17.40
CA ALA A 132 23.96 1.29 16.52
C ALA A 132 23.73 0.23 15.42
N LYS A 133 24.33 0.46 14.22
CA LYS A 133 24.21 -0.43 13.05
C LYS A 133 22.76 -0.70 12.59
N THR A 134 21.89 0.31 12.73
CA THR A 134 20.47 0.21 12.35
C THR A 134 20.21 1.00 11.08
N LYS A 135 19.40 0.42 10.19
CA LYS A 135 18.94 1.05 8.95
C LYS A 135 17.43 0.98 8.86
N VAL A 136 16.79 2.14 8.72
CA VAL A 136 15.33 2.26 8.60
C VAL A 136 14.94 3.23 7.48
N ASP A 137 13.80 2.94 6.85
CA ASP A 137 13.07 3.82 5.97
C ASP A 137 11.76 4.22 6.65
N ILE A 138 11.50 5.51 6.79
CA ILE A 138 10.27 6.05 7.37
C ILE A 138 9.45 6.69 6.25
N LYS A 139 8.18 6.32 6.12
CA LYS A 139 7.25 6.87 5.15
C LYS A 139 6.00 7.39 5.85
N TYR A 140 5.66 8.62 5.55
CA TYR A 140 4.46 9.28 6.03
C TYR A 140 3.43 9.36 4.90
N PHE A 141 2.30 8.68 5.09
CA PHE A 141 1.13 8.77 4.21
C PHE A 141 0.02 9.56 4.91
N GLU A 142 -1.01 9.94 4.19
CA GLU A 142 -2.15 10.63 4.77
C GLU A 142 -2.92 9.74 5.76
N ASN A 143 -3.08 8.45 5.44
CA ASN A 143 -3.91 7.50 6.18
C ASN A 143 -3.14 6.53 7.08
N LYS A 144 -1.80 6.47 6.99
CA LYS A 144 -0.94 5.59 7.80
C LYS A 144 0.44 6.18 8.04
N ARG A 145 1.12 5.64 9.03
CA ARG A 145 2.53 5.91 9.37
C ARG A 145 3.29 4.59 9.18
N GLU A 146 4.32 4.58 8.38
CA GLU A 146 5.00 3.33 8.02
C GLU A 146 6.51 3.46 8.22
N VAL A 147 7.10 2.48 8.90
CA VAL A 147 8.54 2.33 9.09
C VAL A 147 8.97 0.95 8.60
N ASN A 148 9.99 0.90 7.76
CA ASN A 148 10.63 -0.36 7.36
C ASN A 148 11.97 -0.45 8.08
N ILE A 149 12.13 -1.42 8.97
CA ILE A 149 13.43 -1.77 9.57
C ILE A 149 14.13 -2.73 8.61
N ILE A 150 15.13 -2.23 7.90
CA ILE A 150 15.93 -3.02 6.97
C ILE A 150 16.86 -3.95 7.75
N SER A 151 17.52 -3.42 8.79
CA SER A 151 18.39 -4.16 9.71
C SER A 151 18.56 -3.40 11.01
N GLY A 152 18.89 -4.11 12.09
CA GLY A 152 19.22 -3.53 13.40
C GLY A 152 18.04 -3.51 14.36
N LYS A 153 18.06 -2.54 15.32
CA LYS A 153 17.09 -2.45 16.42
C LYS A 153 16.53 -1.03 16.53
N ALA A 154 15.24 -0.93 16.79
CA ALA A 154 14.60 0.35 17.03
C ALA A 154 13.56 0.25 18.15
N LEU A 155 13.56 1.24 19.04
CA LEU A 155 12.52 1.47 20.04
C LEU A 155 11.55 2.51 19.49
N PHE A 156 10.28 2.22 19.57
CA PHE A 156 9.17 3.06 19.15
C PHE A 156 8.37 3.53 20.35
N ASP A 157 8.19 4.82 20.51
CA ASP A 157 7.18 5.40 21.38
C ASP A 157 6.16 6.13 20.51
N VAL A 158 5.05 5.44 20.25
CA VAL A 158 4.09 5.85 19.24
C VAL A 158 2.96 6.64 19.86
N ALA A 159 2.76 7.87 19.39
CA ALA A 159 1.64 8.72 19.77
C ALA A 159 0.30 8.05 19.41
N LYS A 160 -0.65 8.06 20.35
CA LYS A 160 -1.95 7.41 20.21
C LYS A 160 -2.78 8.07 19.11
N ASN A 161 -3.11 7.31 18.07
CA ASN A 161 -3.99 7.74 17.00
C ASN A 161 -4.74 6.53 16.38
N PRO A 162 -5.98 6.25 16.83
CA PRO A 162 -6.76 5.11 16.33
C PRO A 162 -7.12 5.22 14.83
N ASN A 163 -7.20 6.43 14.30
CA ASN A 163 -7.60 6.66 12.90
C ASN A 163 -6.43 6.58 11.91
N LYS A 164 -5.19 6.55 12.42
CA LYS A 164 -3.98 6.52 11.60
C LYS A 164 -2.99 5.50 12.17
N PRO A 165 -3.11 4.22 11.83
CA PRO A 165 -2.25 3.16 12.37
C PRO A 165 -0.78 3.43 12.08
N PHE A 166 0.08 2.98 12.99
CA PHE A 166 1.52 2.97 12.84
C PHE A 166 1.97 1.54 12.51
N ILE A 167 2.62 1.38 11.38
CA ILE A 167 3.03 0.10 10.83
C ILE A 167 4.55 0.02 10.82
N VAL A 168 5.09 -1.04 11.40
CA VAL A 168 6.52 -1.37 11.30
C VAL A 168 6.66 -2.67 10.51
N ASN A 169 7.37 -2.61 9.39
CA ASN A 169 7.69 -3.78 8.59
C ASN A 169 9.14 -4.20 8.86
N ALA A 170 9.35 -5.48 9.09
CA ALA A 170 10.67 -6.12 9.21
C ALA A 170 10.65 -7.41 8.37
N ASN A 171 11.19 -7.37 7.16
CA ASN A 171 11.08 -8.44 6.17
C ASN A 171 9.62 -8.87 5.95
N MET A 172 9.28 -10.12 6.26
CA MET A 172 7.94 -10.68 6.13
C MET A 172 7.02 -10.36 7.32
N ILE A 173 7.54 -9.81 8.40
CA ILE A 173 6.75 -9.49 9.60
C ILE A 173 6.26 -8.05 9.53
N LYS A 174 4.95 -7.88 9.73
CA LYS A 174 4.28 -6.60 9.89
C LYS A 174 3.81 -6.46 11.34
N VAL A 175 4.14 -5.34 11.92
CA VAL A 175 3.72 -4.93 13.27
C VAL A 175 2.80 -3.73 13.15
N GLU A 176 1.60 -3.80 13.72
CA GLU A 176 0.61 -2.73 13.66
C GLU A 176 0.21 -2.29 15.07
N VAL A 177 0.26 -0.97 15.31
CA VAL A 177 -0.08 -0.36 16.59
C VAL A 177 -0.89 0.93 16.41
N LEU A 178 -1.62 1.34 17.47
CA LEU A 178 -2.41 2.57 17.50
C LEU A 178 -1.88 3.60 18.51
N GLY A 179 -0.91 3.21 19.35
CA GLY A 179 -0.31 4.04 20.40
C GLY A 179 0.32 3.14 21.45
N THR A 180 1.60 2.86 21.32
CA THR A 180 2.29 1.74 22.00
C THR A 180 3.76 2.07 22.11
N ASN A 181 4.39 1.64 23.21
CA ASN A 181 5.84 1.67 23.38
C ASN A 181 6.38 0.25 23.24
N PHE A 182 7.24 0.00 22.24
CA PHE A 182 7.73 -1.33 21.89
C PHE A 182 9.04 -1.29 21.12
N GLU A 183 9.81 -2.36 21.19
CA GLU A 183 11.06 -2.55 20.45
C GLU A 183 10.84 -3.56 19.32
N VAL A 184 11.45 -3.31 18.17
CA VAL A 184 11.56 -4.28 17.06
C VAL A 184 13.05 -4.44 16.75
N LYS A 185 13.47 -5.71 16.63
CA LYS A 185 14.81 -6.13 16.22
C LYS A 185 14.71 -6.93 14.94
N ASN A 186 15.39 -6.50 13.89
CA ASN A 186 15.53 -7.24 12.64
C ASN A 186 17.00 -7.64 12.49
N GLU A 187 17.33 -8.78 13.05
CA GLU A 187 18.66 -9.39 13.00
C GLU A 187 18.75 -10.34 11.80
N GLU A 188 19.93 -10.89 11.53
CA GLU A 188 20.16 -11.73 10.36
C GLU A 188 19.30 -13.00 10.39
N ASP A 189 19.32 -13.71 11.54
CA ASP A 189 18.66 -14.99 11.79
C ASP A 189 17.20 -14.89 12.24
N LYS A 190 16.81 -13.75 12.88
CA LYS A 190 15.51 -13.61 13.53
C LYS A 190 14.97 -12.20 13.55
N ILE A 191 13.65 -12.12 13.77
CA ILE A 191 12.94 -10.86 14.07
C ILE A 191 12.38 -11.01 15.49
N SER A 192 12.56 -9.97 16.33
CA SER A 192 12.00 -9.98 17.68
C SER A 192 11.20 -8.72 17.95
N ILE A 193 10.10 -8.86 18.68
CA ILE A 193 9.22 -7.78 19.12
C ILE A 193 9.05 -7.87 20.64
N ASP A 194 9.34 -6.78 21.34
CA ASP A 194 9.24 -6.66 22.80
C ASP A 194 8.32 -5.49 23.15
N VAL A 195 7.30 -5.70 23.99
CA VAL A 195 6.29 -4.69 24.29
C VAL A 195 6.46 -4.12 25.69
N ILE A 196 6.72 -2.80 25.78
CA ILE A 196 6.80 -2.07 27.05
C ILE A 196 5.40 -1.69 27.53
N SER A 197 4.59 -1.09 26.67
CA SER A 197 3.21 -0.72 27.01
C SER A 197 2.30 -0.70 25.78
N GLY A 198 1.00 -0.90 26.00
CA GLY A 198 -0.01 -0.91 24.95
C GLY A 198 -0.26 -2.30 24.33
N LYS A 199 -0.69 -2.32 23.08
CA LYS A 199 -1.04 -3.55 22.33
C LYS A 199 -0.40 -3.50 20.95
N VAL A 200 0.20 -4.62 20.55
CA VAL A 200 0.89 -4.81 19.28
C VAL A 200 0.27 -5.97 18.54
N LYS A 201 -0.22 -5.76 17.34
CA LYS A 201 -0.65 -6.82 16.43
C LYS A 201 0.52 -7.19 15.53
N VAL A 202 0.83 -8.49 15.46
CA VAL A 202 1.90 -9.04 14.64
C VAL A 202 1.30 -9.93 13.56
N GLU A 203 1.64 -9.66 12.31
CA GLU A 203 1.19 -10.37 11.13
C GLU A 203 2.39 -10.83 10.28
N GLU A 204 2.24 -11.94 9.60
CA GLU A 204 3.19 -12.41 8.59
C GLU A 204 2.61 -12.20 7.19
N ASN A 205 3.42 -11.68 6.28
CA ASN A 205 3.05 -11.57 4.87
C ASN A 205 3.46 -12.85 4.13
N LYS A 206 2.47 -13.67 3.77
CA LYS A 206 2.62 -14.85 2.93
C LYS A 206 1.89 -14.63 1.62
N ASP A 207 2.62 -14.59 0.52
CA ASP A 207 2.05 -14.45 -0.84
C ASP A 207 1.06 -13.28 -0.99
N ASN A 208 1.43 -12.12 -0.42
CA ASN A 208 0.59 -10.90 -0.36
C ASN A 208 -0.69 -11.03 0.50
N LYS A 209 -0.76 -12.05 1.35
CA LYS A 209 -1.80 -12.16 2.38
C LYS A 209 -1.17 -12.01 3.76
N PHE A 210 -1.85 -11.26 4.62
CA PHE A 210 -1.42 -11.08 6.01
C PHE A 210 -2.14 -12.09 6.90
N GLU A 211 -1.36 -12.93 7.59
CA GLU A 211 -1.85 -13.87 8.60
C GLU A 211 -1.45 -13.37 9.98
N GLU A 212 -2.42 -13.27 10.90
CA GLU A 212 -2.15 -12.86 12.28
C GLU A 212 -1.36 -13.95 13.00
N LEU A 213 -0.19 -13.60 13.53
CA LEU A 213 0.66 -14.49 14.31
C LEU A 213 0.41 -14.36 15.80
N ALA A 214 0.27 -13.12 16.30
CA ALA A 214 0.08 -12.84 17.73
C ALA A 214 -0.46 -11.43 17.98
N ILE A 215 -1.11 -11.29 19.14
CA ILE A 215 -1.39 -10.00 19.77
C ILE A 215 -0.58 -9.94 21.05
N LEU A 216 0.42 -9.03 21.09
CA LEU A 216 1.29 -8.86 22.24
C LEU A 216 0.82 -7.67 23.11
N THR A 217 0.96 -7.84 24.42
CA THR A 217 0.70 -6.79 25.41
C THR A 217 1.96 -6.53 26.23
N SER A 218 1.89 -5.57 27.15
CA SER A 218 3.01 -5.21 28.03
C SER A 218 3.68 -6.43 28.66
N GLY A 219 5.01 -6.50 28.62
CA GLY A 219 5.84 -7.57 29.15
C GLY A 219 5.86 -8.85 28.29
N LYS A 220 5.31 -8.81 27.07
CA LYS A 220 5.37 -9.94 26.13
C LYS A 220 6.48 -9.77 25.11
N HIS A 221 7.12 -10.87 24.80
CA HIS A 221 8.13 -11.04 23.77
C HIS A 221 7.67 -12.03 22.72
N MET A 222 7.92 -11.73 21.47
CA MET A 222 7.83 -12.66 20.36
C MET A 222 9.15 -12.66 19.59
N SER A 223 9.65 -13.85 19.25
CA SER A 223 10.71 -14.00 18.24
C SER A 223 10.25 -14.90 17.10
N PHE A 224 10.64 -14.54 15.89
CA PHE A 224 10.38 -15.25 14.66
C PHE A 224 11.74 -15.65 14.04
N ASP A 225 11.99 -16.95 13.92
CA ASP A 225 13.16 -17.52 13.26
C ASP A 225 12.95 -17.51 11.74
N LYS A 226 13.83 -16.84 11.01
CA LYS A 226 13.69 -16.63 9.56
C LYS A 226 13.96 -17.88 8.72
N GLU A 227 14.76 -18.84 9.25
CA GLU A 227 15.10 -20.06 8.54
C GLU A 227 14.00 -21.11 8.68
N ASN A 228 13.50 -21.27 9.90
CA ASN A 228 12.60 -22.37 10.26
C ASN A 228 11.14 -21.92 10.38
N ASN A 229 10.85 -20.61 10.20
CA ASN A 229 9.54 -19.99 10.42
C ASN A 229 8.95 -20.30 11.81
N LYS A 230 9.83 -20.50 12.81
CA LYS A 230 9.42 -20.85 14.16
C LYS A 230 9.15 -19.61 14.99
N ILE A 231 8.01 -19.61 15.68
CA ILE A 231 7.61 -18.54 16.59
C ILE A 231 7.85 -19.01 18.03
N ILE A 232 8.44 -18.12 18.83
CA ILE A 232 8.59 -18.29 20.28
C ILE A 232 7.93 -17.10 20.96
N LEU A 233 7.01 -17.37 21.86
CA LEU A 233 6.35 -16.40 22.73
C LEU A 233 6.80 -16.63 24.17
N LYS A 234 7.17 -15.56 24.87
CA LYS A 234 7.56 -15.62 26.29
C LYS A 234 7.29 -14.32 27.00
N ASP A 235 7.34 -14.36 28.31
CA ASP A 235 7.36 -13.16 29.15
C ASP A 235 8.77 -12.57 29.24
N ILE A 236 8.85 -11.24 29.33
CA ILE A 236 10.11 -10.51 29.50
C ILE A 236 9.92 -9.40 30.54
N ASP A 237 10.96 -9.16 31.35
CA ASP A 237 10.95 -7.99 32.24
C ASP A 237 11.08 -6.70 31.41
N ILE A 238 10.09 -5.83 31.54
CA ILE A 238 10.00 -4.55 30.82
C ILE A 238 11.26 -3.70 31.04
N LYS A 239 11.90 -3.80 32.21
CA LYS A 239 13.12 -3.04 32.53
C LYS A 239 14.31 -3.38 31.63
N ASN A 240 14.30 -4.55 31.04
CA ASN A 240 15.37 -5.04 30.18
C ASN A 240 15.14 -4.74 28.69
N ILE A 241 13.92 -4.28 28.33
CA ILE A 241 13.58 -3.93 26.95
C ILE A 241 14.29 -2.63 26.58
N ALA A 242 15.01 -2.65 25.45
CA ALA A 242 15.75 -1.50 24.91
C ALA A 242 16.70 -0.83 25.90
N SER A 243 17.30 -1.58 26.85
CA SER A 243 18.29 -1.06 27.81
C SER A 243 19.52 -0.42 27.13
N TRP A 244 19.80 -0.80 25.90
CA TRP A 244 20.86 -0.22 25.07
C TRP A 244 20.70 1.30 24.87
N LYS A 245 19.47 1.84 24.86
CA LYS A 245 19.22 3.29 24.75
C LYS A 245 19.83 4.08 25.93
N ASP A 246 19.96 3.43 27.05
CA ASP A 246 20.55 3.97 28.28
C ASP A 246 22.02 3.52 28.44
N GLY A 247 22.64 3.00 27.38
CA GLY A 247 24.04 2.57 27.37
C GLY A 247 24.29 1.22 28.04
N ILE A 248 23.26 0.37 28.23
CA ILE A 248 23.38 -0.91 28.93
C ILE A 248 23.05 -2.04 27.96
N LEU A 249 23.95 -3.01 27.83
CA LEU A 249 23.69 -4.28 27.15
C LEU A 249 23.16 -5.30 28.16
N PHE A 250 21.95 -5.77 27.94
CA PHE A 250 21.36 -6.86 28.72
C PHE A 250 21.44 -8.15 27.95
N PHE A 251 22.11 -9.15 28.54
CA PHE A 251 22.23 -10.50 27.99
C PHE A 251 21.43 -11.48 28.85
N GLN A 252 20.69 -12.36 28.18
CA GLN A 252 20.03 -13.50 28.80
C GLN A 252 20.26 -14.70 27.89
N ASP A 253 21.12 -15.60 28.35
CA ASP A 253 21.52 -16.80 27.63
C ASP A 253 22.08 -16.51 26.22
N TYR A 254 22.90 -15.45 26.10
CA TYR A 254 23.65 -15.15 24.90
C TYR A 254 24.94 -15.95 24.85
N SER A 255 25.33 -16.46 23.68
CA SER A 255 26.67 -17.02 23.53
C SER A 255 27.73 -15.92 23.72
N LEU A 256 28.94 -16.29 24.14
CA LEU A 256 30.07 -15.39 24.29
C LEU A 256 30.33 -14.64 22.96
N GLU A 257 30.31 -15.33 21.83
CA GLU A 257 30.50 -14.74 20.51
C GLU A 257 29.42 -13.69 20.23
N LYS A 258 28.16 -14.00 20.51
CA LYS A 258 27.04 -13.08 20.30
C LYS A 258 27.12 -11.86 21.22
N SER A 259 27.50 -12.07 22.49
CA SER A 259 27.69 -10.96 23.46
C SER A 259 28.79 -10.01 23.03
N ILE A 260 29.92 -10.52 22.53
CA ILE A 260 31.01 -9.70 22.00
C ILE A 260 30.59 -8.95 20.74
N ASN A 261 29.82 -9.58 19.86
CA ASN A 261 29.29 -8.94 18.66
C ASN A 261 28.33 -7.77 18.98
N GLU A 262 27.60 -7.83 20.10
CA GLU A 262 26.82 -6.67 20.57
C GLU A 262 27.73 -5.48 20.91
N PHE A 263 28.85 -5.69 21.65
CA PHE A 263 29.83 -4.62 21.93
C PHE A 263 30.47 -4.05 20.65
N LYS A 264 30.74 -4.90 19.65
CA LYS A 264 31.30 -4.48 18.35
C LYS A 264 30.42 -3.54 17.56
N LYS A 265 29.13 -3.47 17.86
CA LYS A 265 28.22 -2.49 17.22
C LYS A 265 28.62 -1.04 17.58
N TYR A 266 29.17 -0.83 18.75
CA TYR A 266 29.50 0.49 19.29
C TYR A 266 30.98 0.85 19.21
N LYS A 267 31.86 -0.15 19.16
CA LYS A 267 33.32 0.03 19.23
C LYS A 267 34.05 -0.83 18.21
N ASP A 268 35.15 -0.31 17.67
CA ASP A 268 36.04 -1.16 16.85
C ASP A 268 36.85 -2.04 17.79
N ILE A 269 36.54 -3.30 17.83
CA ILE A 269 37.19 -4.32 18.66
C ILE A 269 37.70 -5.45 17.75
N ASN A 270 39.02 -5.59 17.71
CA ASN A 270 39.65 -6.72 17.05
C ASN A 270 39.81 -7.84 18.07
N ILE A 271 39.01 -8.89 17.99
CA ILE A 271 39.01 -9.94 18.99
C ILE A 271 38.92 -11.31 18.33
N PHE A 272 39.73 -12.23 18.80
CA PHE A 272 39.71 -13.64 18.48
C PHE A 272 39.24 -14.45 19.68
N ILE A 273 38.26 -15.29 19.47
CA ILE A 273 37.67 -16.17 20.46
C ILE A 273 37.96 -17.59 20.04
N ASP A 274 38.56 -18.36 20.93
CA ASP A 274 38.80 -19.81 20.69
C ASP A 274 37.44 -20.50 20.46
N ASN A 275 37.39 -21.40 19.49
CA ASN A 275 36.15 -22.07 19.07
C ASN A 275 35.47 -22.83 20.22
N ASN A 276 36.24 -23.40 21.16
CA ASN A 276 35.73 -24.20 22.30
C ASN A 276 34.97 -23.36 23.34
N ILE A 277 35.04 -22.02 23.30
CA ILE A 277 34.41 -21.18 24.29
C ILE A 277 33.38 -20.22 23.68
N LYS A 278 33.22 -20.19 22.36
CA LYS A 278 32.29 -19.31 21.67
C LYS A 278 30.86 -19.42 22.19
N GLU A 279 30.45 -20.64 22.49
CA GLU A 279 29.08 -20.97 22.94
C GLU A 279 28.88 -20.88 24.46
N TYR A 280 29.86 -20.35 25.22
CA TYR A 280 29.67 -20.08 26.65
C TYR A 280 28.53 -19.10 26.87
N MET A 281 27.57 -19.45 27.72
CA MET A 281 26.32 -18.71 27.90
C MET A 281 26.53 -17.54 28.86
N ILE A 282 26.23 -16.34 28.40
CA ILE A 282 26.41 -15.10 29.14
C ILE A 282 25.05 -14.54 29.53
N SER A 283 24.86 -14.27 30.84
CA SER A 283 23.68 -13.58 31.35
C SER A 283 24.14 -12.44 32.29
N GLY A 284 23.54 -11.28 32.18
CA GLY A 284 23.84 -10.11 32.98
C GLY A 284 23.71 -8.81 32.24
N SER A 285 23.92 -7.70 32.96
CA SER A 285 23.88 -6.34 32.44
C SER A 285 25.26 -5.72 32.43
N PHE A 286 25.67 -5.14 31.31
CA PHE A 286 27.00 -4.53 31.15
C PHE A 286 26.88 -3.17 30.46
N LYS A 287 27.62 -2.18 30.89
CA LYS A 287 27.67 -0.88 30.22
C LYS A 287 28.45 -1.00 28.89
N ILE A 288 27.96 -0.33 27.86
CA ILE A 288 28.58 -0.31 26.53
C ILE A 288 30.03 0.20 26.58
N ASP A 289 30.29 1.18 27.41
CA ASP A 289 31.61 1.78 27.56
C ASP A 289 32.57 0.97 28.47
N GLU A 290 32.06 0.02 29.25
CA GLU A 290 32.83 -0.78 30.23
C GLU A 290 33.22 -2.17 29.70
N PHE A 291 33.60 -2.28 28.42
CA PHE A 291 33.98 -3.57 27.79
C PHE A 291 35.11 -4.30 28.55
N ASP A 292 36.07 -3.57 29.10
CA ASP A 292 37.15 -4.18 29.89
C ASP A 292 36.65 -4.82 31.18
N LYS A 293 35.64 -4.23 31.84
CA LYS A 293 35.00 -4.87 33.00
C LYS A 293 34.24 -6.14 32.61
N PHE A 294 33.58 -6.15 31.45
CA PHE A 294 32.97 -7.34 30.90
C PHE A 294 33.99 -8.47 30.69
N LEU A 295 35.11 -8.19 30.03
CA LEU A 295 36.20 -9.14 29.86
C LEU A 295 36.77 -9.65 31.19
N PHE A 296 36.98 -8.74 32.16
CA PHE A 296 37.43 -9.11 33.48
C PHE A 296 36.45 -10.06 34.18
N ALA A 297 35.16 -9.79 34.16
CA ALA A 297 34.15 -10.65 34.72
C ALA A 297 34.18 -12.06 34.07
N LEU A 298 34.25 -12.14 32.72
CA LEU A 298 34.38 -13.40 32.00
C LEU A 298 35.62 -14.21 32.43
N SER A 299 36.76 -13.56 32.59
CA SER A 299 38.02 -14.21 33.02
C SER A 299 37.91 -14.87 34.40
N LYS A 300 37.01 -14.33 35.25
CA LYS A 300 36.75 -14.87 36.58
C LYS A 300 35.72 -15.99 36.61
N ILE A 301 34.63 -15.78 35.87
CA ILE A 301 33.49 -16.72 35.86
C ILE A 301 33.84 -18.04 35.12
N TYR A 302 34.50 -17.92 33.97
CA TYR A 302 34.78 -19.06 33.10
C TYR A 302 36.25 -19.51 33.08
N SER A 303 37.08 -18.97 33.99
CA SER A 303 38.54 -19.25 34.04
C SER A 303 39.20 -19.07 32.67
N LEU A 304 38.84 -17.96 32.00
CA LEU A 304 39.39 -17.61 30.69
C LEU A 304 40.71 -16.82 30.85
N LYS A 305 41.61 -17.02 29.90
CA LYS A 305 42.78 -16.17 29.72
C LYS A 305 42.52 -15.18 28.61
N ILE A 306 42.86 -13.92 28.88
CA ILE A 306 42.68 -12.80 27.96
C ILE A 306 44.05 -12.16 27.74
N ASP A 307 44.60 -12.34 26.57
CA ASP A 307 45.86 -11.75 26.15
C ASP A 307 45.61 -10.60 25.19
N ARG A 308 46.38 -9.53 25.34
CA ARG A 308 46.35 -8.37 24.44
C ARG A 308 47.71 -8.26 23.75
N LYS A 309 47.65 -8.33 22.43
CA LYS A 309 48.85 -8.20 21.60
C LYS A 309 48.53 -7.24 20.44
N ASP A 310 49.30 -6.20 20.32
CA ASP A 310 49.07 -5.10 19.38
C ASP A 310 47.65 -4.54 19.56
N ASN A 311 46.85 -4.47 18.49
CA ASN A 311 45.43 -4.04 18.51
C ASN A 311 44.43 -5.19 18.61
N TYR A 312 44.88 -6.39 19.00
CA TYR A 312 44.05 -7.57 19.07
C TYR A 312 43.87 -8.09 20.50
N ILE A 313 42.70 -8.60 20.79
CA ILE A 313 42.38 -9.29 22.06
C ILE A 313 42.16 -10.76 21.72
N TYR A 314 42.82 -11.63 22.48
CA TYR A 314 42.71 -13.09 22.33
C TYR A 314 42.06 -13.65 23.59
N ILE A 315 40.97 -14.40 23.42
CA ILE A 315 40.26 -15.07 24.51
C ILE A 315 40.32 -16.58 24.29
N TYR A 316 40.83 -17.28 25.28
CA TYR A 316 40.93 -18.75 25.27
C TYR A 316 40.78 -19.32 26.66
N LYS A 317 40.52 -20.61 26.75
CA LYS A 317 40.38 -21.33 28.01
C LYS A 317 41.75 -21.35 28.73
N LYS A 318 41.76 -21.08 30.02
CA LYS A 318 42.98 -21.23 30.85
C LYS A 318 43.28 -22.69 30.98
N SER A 319 44.50 -23.09 30.63
CA SER A 319 45.05 -24.46 30.85
C SER A 319 45.13 -24.83 32.31
#